data_4b52b88dafd6606b09f209806b3e0641
#
_entry.id   4b52b88dafd6606b09f209806b3e0641
#
_cell.length_a   1.000
_cell.length_b   1.000
_cell.length_c   1.000
_cell.angle_alpha   90.00
_cell.angle_beta   90.00
_cell.angle_gamma   90.00
#
_symmetry.space_group_name_H-M   'P 1'
#
loop_
_entity.id
_entity.type
_entity.pdbx_description
1 polymer ?
#
loop_
_entity_poly.entity_id
_entity_poly.type
_entity_poly.pdbx_seq_one_letter_code
_entity_poly.pdbx_strand_id
1 'polypeptide(L)'
;VTTLPSVRDRADQYVLELNSISKTFPGTVALDQASLSVSRGEIHAVVGQNGSGKSTLVKVLAGYHSPDPGSTARLDRQEVDLQDPSWRRERLRVVHQDLGLVLELSAIDNLALRAGFARHTTGAIDWRRQRIHTEEMLERFGVELDVSAPLGEATPVQRTIVAISAALADWNSDYGILVLDEPTAVLPPPQVEKLLATVETLQKRGLSVIYISHRLDEIFRVADTVTVLRGGKTVASCAVEDVTPRSLAELMVGKAIDTDYRAATLVKEDAELAVKVRELHGKFLAGADLEVREGEIVGIAGLPGSGSEELAYALAGATQTVHGEISVGDEDWAPVRRSPHPDVPIVPADRTSEAIFKEFDVRENISLSILVRLRRRGLLSRRRERQAVKDWIEQTAVKTASQDAQIATLSGGNQQKVVIARCLARDPKVLVVCEPTSGVDIGTRQVIYELIASRARKGLAVVVSSTDIGDLLAMCTRVVVLVDGRISTQLTGDEITEESILHSIEGTGL
;
A
#
# COMPACT_ATOMS: atom_id res chain seq x y z
N VAL A 1 -0.42 -2.26 29.62
CA VAL A 1 -0.69 -0.84 29.31
C VAL A 1 0.58 -0.11 29.65
N THR A 2 1.47 0.07 28.68
CA THR A 2 2.70 0.85 28.84
C THR A 2 2.33 2.30 28.62
N THR A 3 2.32 3.09 29.69
CA THR A 3 2.19 4.55 29.62
C THR A 3 3.48 5.12 29.04
N LEU A 4 3.42 5.55 27.77
CA LEU A 4 4.49 6.31 27.14
C LEU A 4 4.63 7.70 27.79
N PRO A 5 5.85 8.25 27.93
CA PRO A 5 6.07 9.57 28.51
C PRO A 5 5.33 10.64 27.69
N SER A 6 4.60 11.50 28.37
CA SER A 6 3.82 12.57 27.77
C SER A 6 4.73 13.70 27.27
N VAL A 7 4.50 14.14 26.03
CA VAL A 7 5.14 15.30 25.34
C VAL A 7 4.78 16.65 26.04
N ARG A 8 4.69 16.70 27.37
CA ARG A 8 4.18 17.89 28.10
C ARG A 8 5.13 19.08 28.23
N ASP A 9 6.42 18.94 27.88
CA ASP A 9 7.42 20.01 28.11
C ASP A 9 7.85 20.81 26.86
N ARG A 10 7.21 20.62 25.69
CA ARG A 10 7.55 21.34 24.44
C ARG A 10 6.51 22.37 23.99
N ALA A 11 5.60 22.81 24.85
CA ALA A 11 4.51 23.71 24.49
C ALA A 11 4.98 25.04 23.84
N ASP A 12 6.23 25.41 24.02
CA ASP A 12 6.82 26.65 23.49
C ASP A 12 7.32 26.56 22.05
N GLN A 13 7.27 25.38 21.42
CA GLN A 13 7.87 25.12 20.12
C GLN A 13 6.87 24.79 19.00
N TYR A 14 5.57 24.62 19.30
CA TYR A 14 4.59 24.21 18.28
C TYR A 14 4.27 25.34 17.29
N VAL A 15 4.37 25.00 16.00
CA VAL A 15 3.91 25.84 14.89
C VAL A 15 2.42 25.65 14.63
N LEU A 16 1.92 24.42 14.83
CA LEU A 16 0.50 24.08 14.66
C LEU A 16 0.03 23.22 15.83
N GLU A 17 -1.11 23.55 16.39
CA GLU A 17 -1.83 22.73 17.36
C GLU A 17 -3.29 22.58 16.90
N LEU A 18 -3.73 21.37 16.74
CA LEU A 18 -5.12 20.99 16.49
C LEU A 18 -5.66 20.29 17.73
N ASN A 19 -6.76 20.77 18.28
CA ASN A 19 -7.34 20.19 19.49
C ASN A 19 -8.81 19.80 19.25
N SER A 20 -9.14 18.58 19.64
CA SER A 20 -10.51 18.02 19.60
C SER A 20 -11.17 18.14 18.24
N ILE A 21 -10.40 17.94 17.17
CA ILE A 21 -10.94 18.00 15.81
C ILE A 21 -11.93 16.86 15.58
N SER A 22 -13.17 17.21 15.33
CA SER A 22 -14.25 16.27 15.06
C SER A 22 -14.84 16.51 13.67
N LYS A 23 -15.24 15.43 12.98
CA LYS A 23 -15.93 15.50 11.69
C LYS A 23 -16.88 14.34 11.51
N THR A 24 -18.15 14.66 11.37
CA THR A 24 -19.22 13.69 11.14
C THR A 24 -19.76 13.83 9.72
N PHE A 25 -19.91 12.70 9.04
CA PHE A 25 -20.63 12.56 7.77
C PHE A 25 -21.89 11.75 7.98
N PRO A 26 -22.87 11.78 7.07
CA PRO A 26 -24.07 10.94 7.19
C PRO A 26 -23.71 9.45 7.39
N GLY A 27 -24.03 8.93 8.58
CA GLY A 27 -23.77 7.53 8.93
C GLY A 27 -22.37 7.20 9.43
N THR A 28 -21.42 8.16 9.51
CA THR A 28 -20.04 7.86 9.92
C THR A 28 -19.39 9.03 10.65
N VAL A 29 -18.81 8.78 11.81
CA VAL A 29 -17.89 9.71 12.49
C VAL A 29 -16.50 9.44 11.97
N ALA A 30 -15.95 10.36 11.17
CA ALA A 30 -14.63 10.21 10.55
C ALA A 30 -13.51 10.71 11.44
N LEU A 31 -13.74 11.75 12.24
CA LEU A 31 -12.86 12.25 13.30
C LEU A 31 -13.68 12.44 14.58
N ASP A 32 -13.13 11.99 15.69
CA ASP A 32 -13.75 12.05 17.02
C ASP A 32 -12.71 12.57 18.02
N GLN A 33 -12.68 13.89 18.18
CA GLN A 33 -11.77 14.61 19.07
C GLN A 33 -10.27 14.33 18.78
N ALA A 34 -9.92 14.23 17.52
CA ALA A 34 -8.51 14.04 17.11
C ALA A 34 -7.68 15.29 17.45
N SER A 35 -6.44 15.09 17.88
CA SER A 35 -5.51 16.16 18.19
C SER A 35 -4.17 15.91 17.50
N LEU A 36 -3.49 16.99 17.08
CA LEU A 36 -2.20 16.96 16.41
C LEU A 36 -1.41 18.21 16.82
N SER A 37 -0.16 18.02 17.26
CA SER A 37 0.74 19.13 17.56
C SER A 37 2.02 18.96 16.76
N VAL A 38 2.40 19.98 15.99
CA VAL A 38 3.56 19.97 15.10
C VAL A 38 4.53 21.05 15.55
N SER A 39 5.78 20.66 15.79
CA SER A 39 6.84 21.61 16.18
C SER A 39 7.42 22.32 14.96
N ARG A 40 8.05 23.47 15.19
CA ARG A 40 8.68 24.21 14.11
C ARG A 40 9.89 23.47 13.56
N GLY A 41 9.93 23.27 12.24
CA GLY A 41 11.05 22.63 11.54
C GLY A 41 11.16 21.12 11.80
N GLU A 42 10.08 20.46 12.24
CA GLU A 42 10.05 19.00 12.36
C GLU A 42 9.36 18.34 11.17
N ILE A 43 9.71 17.09 10.91
CA ILE A 43 8.93 16.17 10.09
C ILE A 43 8.04 15.36 11.03
N HIS A 44 6.76 15.69 11.03
CA HIS A 44 5.75 15.05 11.87
C HIS A 44 4.97 14.02 11.07
N ALA A 45 5.13 12.75 11.36
CA ALA A 45 4.38 11.70 10.72
C ALA A 45 2.97 11.57 11.29
N VAL A 46 1.98 11.36 10.41
CA VAL A 46 0.62 10.97 10.78
C VAL A 46 0.33 9.60 10.21
N VAL A 47 0.20 8.61 11.09
CA VAL A 47 0.01 7.21 10.70
C VAL A 47 -1.33 6.66 11.18
N GLY A 48 -1.77 5.56 10.58
CA GLY A 48 -3.01 4.87 10.95
C GLY A 48 -3.53 4.00 9.81
N GLN A 49 -4.41 3.07 10.13
CA GLN A 49 -5.05 2.21 9.13
C GLN A 49 -5.91 3.00 8.13
N ASN A 50 -6.30 2.33 7.02
CA ASN A 50 -7.29 2.90 6.11
C ASN A 50 -8.62 3.13 6.86
N GLY A 51 -9.20 4.32 6.67
CA GLY A 51 -10.39 4.75 7.41
C GLY A 51 -10.13 5.22 8.84
N SER A 52 -8.87 5.42 9.27
CA SER A 52 -8.56 5.96 10.60
C SER A 52 -8.82 7.47 10.75
N GLY A 53 -9.10 8.19 9.66
CA GLY A 53 -9.38 9.62 9.68
C GLY A 53 -8.27 10.51 9.08
N LYS A 54 -7.11 9.96 8.67
CA LYS A 54 -5.98 10.73 8.12
C LYS A 54 -6.37 11.68 6.99
N SER A 55 -6.95 11.16 5.92
CA SER A 55 -7.37 11.98 4.77
C SER A 55 -8.49 12.98 5.13
N THR A 56 -9.32 12.67 6.13
CA THR A 56 -10.31 13.62 6.64
C THR A 56 -9.62 14.76 7.40
N LEU A 57 -8.61 14.46 8.22
CA LEU A 57 -7.81 15.47 8.92
C LEU A 57 -7.09 16.40 7.92
N VAL A 58 -6.50 15.83 6.86
CA VAL A 58 -5.89 16.62 5.77
C VAL A 58 -6.92 17.54 5.11
N LYS A 59 -8.10 17.01 4.79
CA LYS A 59 -9.17 17.80 4.15
C LYS A 59 -9.71 18.91 5.06
N VAL A 60 -9.72 18.70 6.38
CA VAL A 60 -10.03 19.75 7.35
C VAL A 60 -8.93 20.82 7.36
N LEU A 61 -7.66 20.41 7.43
CA LEU A 61 -6.51 21.32 7.33
C LEU A 61 -6.50 22.10 6.03
N ALA A 62 -6.76 21.44 4.91
CA ALA A 62 -6.83 22.06 3.58
C ALA A 62 -8.06 22.97 3.38
N GLY A 63 -9.05 22.91 4.29
CA GLY A 63 -10.27 23.70 4.22
C GLY A 63 -11.36 23.14 3.29
N TYR A 64 -11.19 21.90 2.81
CA TYR A 64 -12.25 21.21 2.02
C TYR A 64 -13.44 20.78 2.89
N HIS A 65 -13.19 20.50 4.16
CA HIS A 65 -14.23 20.16 5.13
C HIS A 65 -14.17 21.10 6.33
N SER A 66 -15.30 21.69 6.68
CA SER A 66 -15.44 22.37 7.96
C SER A 66 -15.51 21.33 9.08
N PRO A 67 -14.74 21.48 10.16
CA PRO A 67 -14.84 20.60 11.32
C PRO A 67 -16.17 20.81 12.05
N ASP A 68 -16.55 19.87 12.90
CA ASP A 68 -17.71 19.99 13.76
C ASP A 68 -17.43 21.01 14.91
N PRO A 69 -18.47 21.59 15.54
CA PRO A 69 -18.33 22.53 16.64
C PRO A 69 -17.49 21.96 17.81
N GLY A 70 -16.68 22.82 18.46
CA GLY A 70 -15.80 22.45 19.55
C GLY A 70 -14.36 22.11 19.09
N SER A 71 -14.11 22.04 17.78
CA SER A 71 -12.77 21.92 17.22
C SER A 71 -12.04 23.24 17.29
N THR A 72 -10.78 23.23 17.73
CA THR A 72 -9.93 24.43 17.82
C THR A 72 -8.57 24.22 17.16
N ALA A 73 -7.98 25.31 16.66
CA ALA A 73 -6.65 25.29 16.09
C ALA A 73 -5.86 26.52 16.53
N ARG A 74 -4.56 26.33 16.72
CA ARG A 74 -3.60 27.41 16.96
C ARG A 74 -2.45 27.32 15.96
N LEU A 75 -2.06 28.48 15.44
CA LEU A 75 -0.88 28.65 14.60
C LEU A 75 0.04 29.65 15.25
N ASP A 76 1.30 29.29 15.49
CA ASP A 76 2.26 30.12 16.22
C ASP A 76 1.66 30.66 17.53
N ARG A 77 0.95 29.81 18.30
CA ARG A 77 0.23 30.12 19.56
C ARG A 77 -1.01 31.01 19.43
N GLN A 78 -1.32 31.53 18.26
CA GLN A 78 -2.52 32.32 18.03
C GLN A 78 -3.66 31.41 17.58
N GLU A 79 -4.82 31.61 18.16
CA GLU A 79 -6.02 30.88 17.75
C GLU A 79 -6.41 31.29 16.32
N VAL A 80 -6.66 30.29 15.48
CA VAL A 80 -7.05 30.50 14.08
C VAL A 80 -8.38 29.82 13.81
N ASP A 81 -9.22 30.49 13.03
CA ASP A 81 -10.45 29.87 12.55
C ASP A 81 -10.15 28.87 11.43
N LEU A 82 -10.51 27.60 11.66
CA LEU A 82 -10.35 26.55 10.65
C LEU A 82 -11.26 26.76 9.42
N GLN A 83 -12.15 27.72 9.41
CA GLN A 83 -12.96 28.10 8.24
C GLN A 83 -12.36 29.27 7.47
N ASP A 84 -11.49 30.08 8.09
CA ASP A 84 -10.83 31.19 7.42
C ASP A 84 -9.71 30.68 6.49
N PRO A 85 -9.73 30.98 5.18
CA PRO A 85 -8.69 30.56 4.25
C PRO A 85 -7.40 31.41 4.32
N SER A 86 -7.39 32.56 5.03
CA SER A 86 -6.28 33.52 4.99
C SER A 86 -4.98 32.93 5.53
N TRP A 87 -5.00 32.33 6.73
CA TRP A 87 -3.82 31.75 7.34
C TRP A 87 -3.26 30.54 6.56
N ARG A 88 -4.16 29.78 5.88
CA ARG A 88 -3.74 28.66 5.03
C ARG A 88 -2.93 29.15 3.84
N ARG A 89 -3.38 30.21 3.18
CA ARG A 89 -2.66 30.78 2.02
C ARG A 89 -1.27 31.23 2.39
N GLU A 90 -1.06 31.70 3.61
CA GLU A 90 0.24 32.20 4.07
C GLU A 90 1.14 31.10 4.64
N ARG A 91 0.57 30.09 5.31
CA ARG A 91 1.32 29.21 6.21
C ARG A 91 1.17 27.72 5.91
N LEU A 92 0.26 27.31 5.05
CA LEU A 92 -0.02 25.90 4.78
C LEU A 92 -0.01 25.59 3.28
N ARG A 93 0.67 24.55 2.92
CA ARG A 93 0.58 23.94 1.58
C ARG A 93 0.26 22.47 1.70
N VAL A 94 -0.55 21.97 0.79
CA VAL A 94 -0.96 20.56 0.79
C VAL A 94 -0.70 19.96 -0.59
N VAL A 95 0.01 18.85 -0.59
CA VAL A 95 0.15 17.95 -1.74
C VAL A 95 -0.66 16.71 -1.42
N HIS A 96 -1.73 16.51 -2.16
CA HIS A 96 -2.62 15.37 -1.98
C HIS A 96 -2.08 14.13 -2.70
N GLN A 97 -2.62 12.97 -2.36
CA GLN A 97 -2.34 11.69 -3.04
C GLN A 97 -2.59 11.78 -4.55
N ASP A 98 -3.68 12.45 -4.95
CA ASP A 98 -3.83 12.93 -6.33
C ASP A 98 -3.08 14.26 -6.44
N LEU A 99 -1.96 14.25 -7.14
CA LEU A 99 -1.00 15.36 -7.21
C LEU A 99 -1.61 16.67 -7.74
N GLY A 100 -2.81 16.62 -8.32
CA GLY A 100 -3.51 17.78 -8.89
C GLY A 100 -2.76 18.41 -10.06
N LEU A 101 -2.02 17.61 -10.82
CA LEU A 101 -1.30 18.02 -12.02
C LEU A 101 -2.12 17.75 -13.27
N VAL A 102 -2.01 18.63 -14.25
CA VAL A 102 -2.56 18.42 -15.59
C VAL A 102 -1.48 17.76 -16.43
N LEU A 103 -1.63 16.45 -16.70
CA LEU A 103 -0.59 15.62 -17.31
C LEU A 103 -0.32 15.97 -18.78
N GLU A 104 -1.29 16.55 -19.47
CA GLU A 104 -1.17 17.03 -20.85
C GLU A 104 -0.38 18.32 -20.96
N LEU A 105 -0.18 19.03 -19.86
CA LEU A 105 0.57 20.28 -19.79
C LEU A 105 2.01 20.04 -19.30
N SER A 106 2.88 20.99 -19.61
CA SER A 106 4.28 20.99 -19.18
C SER A 106 4.45 21.30 -17.69
N ALA A 107 5.67 21.09 -17.15
CA ALA A 107 6.02 21.53 -15.81
C ALA A 107 5.90 23.06 -15.68
N ILE A 108 6.30 23.81 -16.72
CA ILE A 108 6.18 25.26 -16.78
C ILE A 108 4.73 25.70 -16.57
N ASP A 109 3.81 25.07 -17.30
CA ASP A 109 2.38 25.41 -17.22
C ASP A 109 1.79 25.05 -15.86
N ASN A 110 2.11 23.84 -15.34
CA ASN A 110 1.60 23.38 -14.04
C ASN A 110 2.05 24.27 -12.89
N LEU A 111 3.31 24.73 -12.86
CA LEU A 111 3.78 25.70 -11.87
C LEU A 111 3.07 27.03 -12.03
N ALA A 112 2.95 27.51 -13.26
CA ALA A 112 2.33 28.80 -13.56
C ALA A 112 0.81 28.84 -13.28
N LEU A 113 0.11 27.72 -13.38
CA LEU A 113 -1.30 27.62 -12.99
C LEU A 113 -1.53 27.95 -11.51
N ARG A 114 -0.54 27.68 -10.65
CA ARG A 114 -0.61 28.00 -9.21
C ARG A 114 -0.05 29.38 -8.87
N ALA A 115 1.18 29.67 -9.33
CA ALA A 115 1.92 30.88 -8.96
C ALA A 115 1.64 32.08 -9.89
N GLY A 116 0.95 31.85 -11.01
CA GLY A 116 0.80 32.85 -12.08
C GLY A 116 1.96 32.82 -13.08
N PHE A 117 1.72 33.34 -14.27
CA PHE A 117 2.75 33.44 -15.30
C PHE A 117 3.61 34.71 -15.10
N ALA A 118 4.93 34.57 -15.27
CA ALA A 118 5.81 35.70 -15.39
C ALA A 118 5.38 36.60 -16.60
N ARG A 119 5.32 37.90 -16.39
CA ARG A 119 4.84 38.82 -17.43
C ARG A 119 5.85 39.91 -17.74
N HIS A 120 5.88 40.32 -18.98
CA HIS A 120 6.53 41.54 -19.41
C HIS A 120 5.74 42.78 -18.94
N THR A 121 6.35 43.95 -18.98
CA THR A 121 5.70 45.22 -18.66
C THR A 121 4.48 45.52 -19.57
N THR A 122 4.42 44.90 -20.75
CA THR A 122 3.29 44.96 -21.68
C THR A 122 2.13 44.04 -21.32
N GLY A 123 2.27 43.22 -20.27
CA GLY A 123 1.26 42.24 -19.87
C GLY A 123 1.36 40.88 -20.58
N ALA A 124 2.16 40.73 -21.61
CA ALA A 124 2.41 39.48 -22.31
C ALA A 124 3.21 38.51 -21.41
N ILE A 125 3.01 37.19 -21.58
CA ILE A 125 3.74 36.16 -20.83
C ILE A 125 5.21 36.17 -21.27
N ASP A 126 6.11 36.20 -20.29
CA ASP A 126 7.55 36.03 -20.47
C ASP A 126 7.93 34.55 -20.30
N TRP A 127 7.81 33.78 -21.37
CA TRP A 127 8.10 32.36 -21.39
C TRP A 127 9.55 32.04 -21.06
N ARG A 128 10.49 32.89 -21.42
CA ARG A 128 11.92 32.70 -21.11
C ARG A 128 12.16 32.78 -19.61
N ARG A 129 11.62 33.79 -18.96
CA ARG A 129 11.71 33.97 -17.51
C ARG A 129 10.97 32.88 -16.77
N GLN A 130 9.79 32.49 -17.29
CA GLN A 130 9.00 31.41 -16.70
C GLN A 130 9.75 30.07 -16.74
N ARG A 131 10.41 29.76 -17.87
CA ARG A 131 11.23 28.54 -18.01
C ARG A 131 12.39 28.53 -17.01
N ILE A 132 13.19 29.60 -16.97
CA ILE A 132 14.33 29.72 -16.05
C ILE A 132 13.88 29.53 -14.61
N HIS A 133 12.78 30.18 -14.21
CA HIS A 133 12.23 30.03 -12.86
C HIS A 133 11.81 28.59 -12.55
N THR A 134 11.21 27.90 -13.50
CA THR A 134 10.81 26.49 -13.32
C THR A 134 12.04 25.58 -13.20
N GLU A 135 13.04 25.78 -14.07
CA GLU A 135 14.31 25.03 -14.01
C GLU A 135 15.02 25.22 -12.67
N GLU A 136 15.18 26.47 -12.21
CA GLU A 136 15.78 26.80 -10.91
C GLU A 136 15.03 26.16 -9.72
N MET A 137 13.70 26.10 -9.81
CA MET A 137 12.90 25.45 -8.76
C MET A 137 13.13 23.95 -8.72
N LEU A 138 13.16 23.28 -9.86
CA LEU A 138 13.36 21.83 -9.93
C LEU A 138 14.80 21.43 -9.59
N GLU A 139 15.79 22.22 -10.00
CA GLU A 139 17.19 22.00 -9.61
C GLU A 139 17.40 22.00 -8.10
N ARG A 140 16.64 22.83 -7.34
CA ARG A 140 16.69 22.83 -5.87
C ARG A 140 16.36 21.46 -5.25
N PHE A 141 15.66 20.63 -5.99
CA PHE A 141 15.26 19.28 -5.57
C PHE A 141 16.03 18.17 -6.31
N GLY A 142 17.06 18.56 -7.09
CA GLY A 142 17.92 17.60 -7.79
C GLY A 142 17.19 16.80 -8.88
N VAL A 143 16.17 17.39 -9.51
CA VAL A 143 15.39 16.76 -10.58
C VAL A 143 15.76 17.32 -11.92
N GLU A 144 16.24 16.44 -12.79
CA GLU A 144 16.41 16.70 -14.22
C GLU A 144 15.15 16.32 -14.97
N LEU A 145 14.53 17.28 -15.63
CA LEU A 145 13.30 17.11 -16.41
C LEU A 145 13.30 18.09 -17.57
N ASP A 146 12.85 17.66 -18.75
CA ASP A 146 12.46 18.63 -19.79
C ASP A 146 11.19 19.35 -19.34
N VAL A 147 11.38 20.57 -18.84
CA VAL A 147 10.31 21.38 -18.27
C VAL A 147 9.24 21.79 -19.30
N SER A 148 9.51 21.60 -20.61
CA SER A 148 8.62 21.95 -21.72
C SER A 148 7.82 20.73 -22.22
N ALA A 149 8.22 19.51 -21.89
CA ALA A 149 7.49 18.29 -22.26
C ALA A 149 6.22 18.11 -21.41
N PRO A 150 5.18 17.44 -21.93
CA PRO A 150 4.00 17.07 -21.14
C PRO A 150 4.39 16.22 -19.93
N LEU A 151 3.80 16.50 -18.77
CA LEU A 151 4.07 15.73 -17.53
C LEU A 151 3.61 14.27 -17.62
N GLY A 152 2.78 13.92 -18.59
CA GLY A 152 2.44 12.53 -18.90
C GLY A 152 3.65 11.66 -19.26
N GLU A 153 4.73 12.27 -19.78
CA GLU A 153 5.98 11.57 -20.12
C GLU A 153 6.96 11.47 -18.94
N ALA A 154 6.75 12.26 -17.88
CA ALA A 154 7.60 12.27 -16.72
C ALA A 154 7.40 11.02 -15.84
N THR A 155 8.45 10.62 -15.13
CA THR A 155 8.36 9.54 -14.14
C THR A 155 7.47 9.91 -12.95
N PRO A 156 6.90 8.96 -12.22
CA PRO A 156 6.08 9.24 -11.04
C PRO A 156 6.79 10.13 -10.01
N VAL A 157 8.09 9.91 -9.75
CA VAL A 157 8.85 10.76 -8.81
C VAL A 157 9.01 12.18 -9.32
N GLN A 158 9.28 12.35 -10.62
CA GLN A 158 9.38 13.69 -11.22
C GLN A 158 8.06 14.46 -11.09
N ARG A 159 6.92 13.77 -11.33
CA ARG A 159 5.58 14.35 -11.13
C ARG A 159 5.35 14.78 -9.67
N THR A 160 5.72 13.92 -8.70
CA THR A 160 5.59 14.25 -7.28
C THR A 160 6.41 15.47 -6.91
N ILE A 161 7.65 15.58 -7.40
CA ILE A 161 8.51 16.74 -7.12
C ILE A 161 7.98 17.99 -7.83
N VAL A 162 7.46 17.89 -9.05
CA VAL A 162 6.77 19.01 -9.72
C VAL A 162 5.56 19.47 -8.89
N ALA A 163 4.77 18.55 -8.32
CA ALA A 163 3.64 18.92 -7.47
C ALA A 163 4.08 19.65 -6.19
N ILE A 164 5.15 19.18 -5.54
CA ILE A 164 5.76 19.86 -4.38
C ILE A 164 6.28 21.23 -4.80
N SER A 165 7.02 21.34 -5.90
CA SER A 165 7.53 22.59 -6.43
C SER A 165 6.40 23.57 -6.76
N ALA A 166 5.33 23.11 -7.39
CA ALA A 166 4.15 23.92 -7.67
C ALA A 166 3.45 24.39 -6.39
N ALA A 167 3.40 23.54 -5.35
CA ALA A 167 2.84 23.93 -4.05
C ALA A 167 3.66 25.01 -3.35
N LEU A 168 4.97 25.05 -3.60
CA LEU A 168 5.90 26.01 -3.00
C LEU A 168 6.21 27.24 -3.90
N ALA A 169 5.72 27.25 -5.14
CA ALA A 169 6.11 28.25 -6.15
C ALA A 169 5.76 29.71 -5.79
N ASP A 170 4.66 29.91 -5.07
CA ASP A 170 4.19 31.22 -4.59
C ASP A 170 4.49 31.44 -3.08
N TRP A 171 5.32 30.59 -2.48
CA TRP A 171 5.59 30.67 -1.05
C TRP A 171 6.76 31.63 -0.75
N ASN A 172 6.42 32.76 -0.19
CA ASN A 172 7.37 33.81 0.17
C ASN A 172 7.75 33.82 1.69
N SER A 173 7.40 32.77 2.40
CA SER A 173 7.68 32.67 3.84
C SER A 173 8.89 31.75 4.11
N ASP A 174 9.80 32.19 4.99
CA ASP A 174 10.94 31.38 5.41
C ASP A 174 10.54 30.20 6.30
N TYR A 175 9.28 30.11 6.71
CA TYR A 175 8.74 29.04 7.55
C TYR A 175 7.25 28.82 7.26
N GLY A 176 6.82 27.57 7.38
CA GLY A 176 5.43 27.17 7.14
C GLY A 176 5.27 25.67 7.25
N ILE A 177 4.10 25.20 6.89
CA ILE A 177 3.71 23.79 7.04
C ILE A 177 3.40 23.22 5.68
N LEU A 178 4.14 22.19 5.28
CA LEU A 178 3.88 21.39 4.10
C LEU A 178 3.23 20.06 4.50
N VAL A 179 2.06 19.77 3.98
CA VAL A 179 1.38 18.48 4.16
C VAL A 179 1.59 17.63 2.92
N LEU A 180 2.11 16.43 3.11
CA LEU A 180 2.30 15.42 2.07
C LEU A 180 1.42 14.20 2.37
N ASP A 181 0.39 13.97 1.55
CA ASP A 181 -0.57 12.87 1.75
C ASP A 181 -0.21 11.69 0.85
N GLU A 182 0.40 10.66 1.43
CA GLU A 182 0.88 9.43 0.75
C GLU A 182 1.71 9.68 -0.52
N PRO A 183 2.75 10.51 -0.47
CA PRO A 183 3.47 10.96 -1.67
C PRO A 183 4.26 9.85 -2.38
N THR A 184 4.43 8.70 -1.73
CA THR A 184 5.23 7.54 -2.20
C THR A 184 4.38 6.37 -2.68
N ALA A 185 3.05 6.48 -2.64
CA ALA A 185 2.13 5.35 -2.86
C ALA A 185 2.36 4.57 -4.20
N VAL A 186 2.87 5.26 -5.22
CA VAL A 186 3.12 4.68 -6.57
C VAL A 186 4.60 4.65 -6.94
N LEU A 187 5.51 4.92 -5.98
CA LEU A 187 6.94 5.01 -6.25
C LEU A 187 7.67 3.68 -5.95
N PRO A 188 8.57 3.23 -6.85
CA PRO A 188 9.49 2.13 -6.56
C PRO A 188 10.52 2.55 -5.49
N PRO A 189 11.09 1.57 -4.72
CA PRO A 189 11.99 1.84 -3.59
C PRO A 189 13.13 2.83 -3.87
N PRO A 190 13.90 2.75 -4.98
CA PRO A 190 14.97 3.71 -5.24
C PRO A 190 14.49 5.16 -5.42
N GLN A 191 13.23 5.33 -5.84
CA GLN A 191 12.62 6.65 -6.02
C GLN A 191 12.06 7.22 -4.72
N VAL A 192 11.65 6.34 -3.80
CA VAL A 192 11.21 6.72 -2.44
C VAL A 192 12.36 7.43 -1.71
N GLU A 193 13.57 6.86 -1.72
CA GLU A 193 14.74 7.47 -1.08
C GLU A 193 15.04 8.89 -1.59
N LYS A 194 14.92 9.11 -2.90
CA LYS A 194 15.10 10.45 -3.49
C LYS A 194 14.07 11.45 -2.98
N LEU A 195 12.81 11.02 -2.85
CA LEU A 195 11.75 11.88 -2.32
C LEU A 195 11.98 12.19 -0.84
N LEU A 196 12.34 11.18 -0.01
CA LEU A 196 12.61 11.38 1.41
C LEU A 196 13.80 12.34 1.62
N ALA A 197 14.87 12.21 0.85
CA ALA A 197 15.99 13.17 0.86
C ALA A 197 15.55 14.61 0.50
N THR A 198 14.57 14.74 -0.41
CA THR A 198 13.96 16.04 -0.74
C THR A 198 13.19 16.60 0.45
N VAL A 199 12.42 15.78 1.14
CA VAL A 199 11.65 16.18 2.35
C VAL A 199 12.60 16.64 3.47
N GLU A 200 13.70 15.93 3.71
CA GLU A 200 14.74 16.37 4.66
C GLU A 200 15.37 17.73 4.27
N THR A 201 15.57 17.94 2.98
CA THR A 201 16.10 19.22 2.48
C THR A 201 15.15 20.36 2.76
N LEU A 202 13.83 20.15 2.63
CA LEU A 202 12.81 21.14 2.97
C LEU A 202 12.79 21.45 4.47
N GLN A 203 12.88 20.41 5.32
CA GLN A 203 12.99 20.59 6.77
C GLN A 203 14.22 21.43 7.16
N LYS A 204 15.40 21.12 6.60
CA LYS A 204 16.65 21.87 6.84
C LYS A 204 16.56 23.34 6.41
N ARG A 205 15.63 23.69 5.52
CA ARG A 205 15.33 25.07 5.13
C ARG A 205 14.30 25.76 6.04
N GLY A 206 13.86 25.11 7.13
CA GLY A 206 12.97 25.67 8.14
C GLY A 206 11.48 25.34 7.94
N LEU A 207 11.11 24.53 6.95
CA LEU A 207 9.73 24.06 6.80
C LEU A 207 9.41 22.98 7.82
N SER A 208 8.20 23.04 8.37
CA SER A 208 7.63 21.91 9.12
C SER A 208 6.85 21.05 8.14
N VAL A 209 7.00 19.73 8.22
CA VAL A 209 6.35 18.81 7.28
C VAL A 209 5.41 17.89 8.05
N ILE A 210 4.15 17.82 7.63
CA ILE A 210 3.23 16.75 8.04
C ILE A 210 3.27 15.68 6.97
N TYR A 211 3.88 14.54 7.32
CA TYR A 211 4.09 13.43 6.41
C TYR A 211 3.11 12.30 6.71
N ILE A 212 2.18 12.04 5.78
CA ILE A 212 1.18 11.00 5.94
C ILE A 212 1.59 9.80 5.12
N SER A 213 1.81 8.69 5.79
CA SER A 213 2.11 7.40 5.17
C SER A 213 1.56 6.26 6.02
N HIS A 214 1.37 5.12 5.40
CA HIS A 214 1.09 3.86 6.09
C HIS A 214 2.32 2.92 6.06
N ARG A 215 3.43 3.36 5.46
CA ARG A 215 4.69 2.62 5.36
C ARG A 215 5.61 3.00 6.52
N LEU A 216 5.89 2.02 7.36
CA LEU A 216 6.70 2.25 8.58
C LEU A 216 8.16 2.54 8.26
N ASP A 217 8.72 1.88 7.22
CA ASP A 217 10.08 2.11 6.74
C ASP A 217 10.33 3.61 6.44
N GLU A 218 9.40 4.27 5.77
CA GLU A 218 9.48 5.70 5.49
C GLU A 218 9.45 6.54 6.77
N ILE A 219 8.55 6.20 7.70
CA ILE A 219 8.40 6.93 8.98
C ILE A 219 9.68 6.88 9.80
N PHE A 220 10.24 5.68 9.98
CA PHE A 220 11.50 5.49 10.72
C PHE A 220 12.71 6.10 10.01
N ARG A 221 12.63 6.30 8.69
CA ARG A 221 13.70 6.90 7.90
C ARG A 221 13.72 8.43 7.99
N VAL A 222 12.56 9.10 8.09
CA VAL A 222 12.51 10.56 7.87
C VAL A 222 11.83 11.35 8.98
N ALA A 223 10.96 10.74 9.80
CA ALA A 223 10.17 11.50 10.77
C ALA A 223 10.85 11.65 12.14
N ASP A 224 10.67 12.82 12.75
CA ASP A 224 11.11 13.12 14.11
C ASP A 224 10.07 12.66 15.14
N THR A 225 8.80 12.93 14.85
CA THR A 225 7.66 12.65 15.73
C THR A 225 6.56 11.93 14.94
N VAL A 226 5.81 11.07 15.60
CA VAL A 226 4.71 10.34 15.02
C VAL A 226 3.42 10.47 15.83
N THR A 227 2.31 10.78 15.15
CA THR A 227 0.95 10.74 15.71
C THR A 227 0.18 9.59 15.09
N VAL A 228 -0.39 8.73 15.93
CA VAL A 228 -1.17 7.56 15.52
C VAL A 228 -2.67 7.89 15.59
N LEU A 229 -3.35 7.80 14.44
CA LEU A 229 -4.81 7.90 14.35
C LEU A 229 -5.43 6.50 14.25
N ARG A 230 -6.46 6.25 15.06
CA ARG A 230 -7.26 5.02 15.02
C ARG A 230 -8.72 5.29 15.32
N GLY A 231 -9.62 4.90 14.38
CA GLY A 231 -11.05 5.12 14.53
C GLY A 231 -11.45 6.59 14.73
N GLY A 232 -10.78 7.50 14.05
CA GLY A 232 -11.01 8.93 14.14
C GLY A 232 -10.36 9.63 15.34
N LYS A 233 -9.65 8.90 16.22
CA LYS A 233 -9.03 9.44 17.45
C LYS A 233 -7.52 9.41 17.38
N THR A 234 -6.87 10.35 18.03
CA THR A 234 -5.43 10.27 18.33
C THR A 234 -5.23 9.33 19.51
N VAL A 235 -4.50 8.21 19.27
CA VAL A 235 -4.24 7.20 20.30
C VAL A 235 -2.85 7.30 20.90
N ALA A 236 -1.90 7.90 20.17
CA ALA A 236 -0.54 8.17 20.64
C ALA A 236 0.06 9.32 19.84
N SER A 237 0.98 10.07 20.48
CA SER A 237 1.89 11.01 19.84
C SER A 237 3.21 10.95 20.60
N CYS A 238 4.33 10.63 19.91
CA CYS A 238 5.63 10.41 20.53
C CYS A 238 6.77 10.66 19.54
N ALA A 239 8.00 10.77 20.03
CA ALA A 239 9.18 10.79 19.17
C ALA A 239 9.34 9.41 18.50
N VAL A 240 9.83 9.40 17.27
CA VAL A 240 10.03 8.14 16.51
C VAL A 240 11.10 7.28 17.20
N GLU A 241 12.09 7.88 17.85
CA GLU A 241 13.13 7.20 18.62
C GLU A 241 12.59 6.42 19.85
N ASP A 242 11.41 6.81 20.37
CA ASP A 242 10.78 6.17 21.54
C ASP A 242 9.96 4.92 21.19
N VAL A 243 9.81 4.61 19.90
CA VAL A 243 8.98 3.49 19.43
C VAL A 243 9.77 2.58 18.48
N THR A 244 9.33 1.34 18.39
CA THR A 244 9.83 0.39 17.40
C THR A 244 8.81 0.20 16.27
N PRO A 245 9.20 -0.30 15.09
CA PRO A 245 8.25 -0.61 14.02
C PRO A 245 7.10 -1.50 14.50
N ARG A 246 7.41 -2.48 15.35
CA ARG A 246 6.41 -3.39 15.94
C ARG A 246 5.44 -2.65 16.87
N SER A 247 5.97 -1.87 17.83
CA SER A 247 5.11 -1.16 18.79
C SER A 247 4.25 -0.10 18.10
N LEU A 248 4.79 0.58 17.08
CA LEU A 248 4.03 1.54 16.28
C LEU A 248 2.91 0.85 15.50
N ALA A 249 3.19 -0.30 14.87
CA ALA A 249 2.18 -1.09 14.19
C ALA A 249 1.10 -1.61 15.16
N GLU A 250 1.46 -2.02 16.38
CA GLU A 250 0.50 -2.42 17.43
C GLU A 250 -0.42 -1.26 17.85
N LEU A 251 0.11 -0.04 17.98
CA LEU A 251 -0.68 1.17 18.24
C LEU A 251 -1.66 1.45 17.10
N MET A 252 -1.23 1.32 15.84
CA MET A 252 -2.08 1.52 14.66
C MET A 252 -3.21 0.49 14.57
N VAL A 253 -2.93 -0.78 14.89
CA VAL A 253 -3.89 -1.89 14.81
C VAL A 253 -4.77 -1.96 16.06
N GLY A 254 -4.22 -1.64 17.23
CA GLY A 254 -4.91 -1.68 18.51
C GLY A 254 -4.92 -3.04 19.20
N LYS A 255 -4.09 -3.95 18.75
CA LYS A 255 -3.87 -5.28 19.36
C LYS A 255 -2.42 -5.68 19.15
N ALA A 256 -1.92 -6.59 19.98
CA ALA A 256 -0.62 -7.20 19.76
C ALA A 256 -0.54 -7.83 18.37
N ILE A 257 0.61 -7.63 17.73
CA ILE A 257 0.89 -8.16 16.40
C ILE A 257 1.64 -9.47 16.58
N ASP A 258 1.02 -10.57 16.18
CA ASP A 258 1.75 -11.81 15.97
C ASP A 258 2.49 -11.69 14.62
N THR A 259 3.80 -11.73 14.68
CA THR A 259 4.66 -11.59 13.49
C THR A 259 5.18 -12.93 12.98
N ASP A 260 4.95 -14.00 13.70
CA ASP A 260 5.46 -15.31 13.33
C ASP A 260 4.34 -16.28 12.95
N TYR A 261 3.78 -16.06 11.76
CA TYR A 261 2.82 -17.00 11.18
C TYR A 261 3.49 -18.27 10.66
N ARG A 262 4.84 -18.26 10.48
CA ARG A 262 5.64 -19.42 10.03
C ARG A 262 5.66 -20.54 11.07
N ALA A 263 5.93 -20.19 12.33
CA ALA A 263 6.00 -21.17 13.42
C ALA A 263 4.68 -21.94 13.62
N ALA A 264 3.57 -21.32 13.23
CA ALA A 264 2.25 -21.95 13.30
C ALA A 264 1.96 -22.92 12.14
N THR A 265 2.83 -22.99 11.12
CA THR A 265 2.61 -23.76 9.88
C THR A 265 3.74 -24.80 9.72
N LEU A 266 3.88 -25.70 10.70
CA LEU A 266 4.84 -26.80 10.59
C LEU A 266 4.33 -27.81 9.55
N VAL A 267 5.05 -27.92 8.45
CA VAL A 267 4.82 -28.93 7.42
C VAL A 267 5.23 -30.27 7.99
N LYS A 268 4.38 -31.27 7.91
CA LYS A 268 4.73 -32.64 8.30
C LYS A 268 5.75 -33.21 7.32
N GLU A 269 6.76 -33.89 7.81
CA GLU A 269 7.79 -34.49 6.95
C GLU A 269 7.22 -35.51 5.94
N ASP A 270 6.11 -36.15 6.28
CA ASP A 270 5.38 -37.13 5.47
C ASP A 270 4.20 -36.53 4.67
N ALA A 271 4.09 -35.19 4.62
CA ALA A 271 3.02 -34.52 3.86
C ALA A 271 3.11 -34.84 2.38
N GLU A 272 1.96 -35.14 1.78
CA GLU A 272 1.84 -35.43 0.34
C GLU A 272 2.21 -34.20 -0.51
N LEU A 273 2.64 -34.46 -1.74
CA LEU A 273 2.95 -33.39 -2.69
C LEU A 273 1.65 -32.86 -3.31
N ALA A 274 1.35 -31.59 -3.04
CA ALA A 274 0.16 -30.93 -3.56
C ALA A 274 0.33 -30.47 -5.02
N VAL A 275 1.54 -30.06 -5.40
CA VAL A 275 1.88 -29.68 -6.79
C VAL A 275 3.35 -29.97 -7.07
N LYS A 276 3.59 -30.47 -8.28
CA LYS A 276 4.93 -30.71 -8.84
C LYS A 276 5.03 -30.03 -10.17
N VAL A 277 6.18 -29.43 -10.42
CA VAL A 277 6.51 -28.70 -11.65
C VAL A 277 7.83 -29.21 -12.15
N ARG A 278 7.92 -29.47 -13.45
CA ARG A 278 9.14 -29.95 -14.11
C ARG A 278 9.39 -29.19 -15.40
N GLU A 279 10.66 -28.74 -15.56
CA GLU A 279 11.18 -28.15 -16.78
C GLU A 279 10.27 -27.02 -17.33
N LEU A 280 9.83 -26.09 -16.46
CA LEU A 280 9.05 -24.95 -16.93
C LEU A 280 9.93 -23.96 -17.69
N HIS A 281 9.58 -23.75 -18.95
CA HIS A 281 10.18 -22.78 -19.85
C HIS A 281 9.15 -21.77 -20.31
N GLY A 282 9.51 -20.49 -20.34
CA GLY A 282 8.60 -19.41 -20.74
C GLY A 282 9.32 -18.22 -21.34
N LYS A 283 8.71 -17.06 -21.24
CA LYS A 283 9.36 -15.80 -21.66
C LYS A 283 10.54 -15.45 -20.76
N PHE A 284 10.39 -15.68 -19.47
CA PHE A 284 11.38 -15.39 -18.43
C PHE A 284 11.86 -16.67 -17.73
N LEU A 285 11.17 -17.80 -17.86
CA LEU A 285 11.54 -19.08 -17.27
C LEU A 285 12.49 -19.88 -18.19
N ALA A 286 13.51 -20.49 -17.60
CA ALA A 286 14.57 -21.22 -18.30
C ALA A 286 14.80 -22.65 -17.74
N GLY A 287 13.71 -23.39 -17.45
CA GLY A 287 13.73 -24.73 -16.85
C GLY A 287 13.63 -24.66 -15.34
N ALA A 288 12.48 -24.23 -14.81
CA ALA A 288 12.20 -24.19 -13.39
C ALA A 288 11.51 -25.48 -12.92
N ASP A 289 12.04 -26.06 -11.83
CA ASP A 289 11.48 -27.23 -11.13
C ASP A 289 11.02 -26.81 -9.73
N LEU A 290 9.79 -27.15 -9.34
CA LEU A 290 9.24 -26.82 -8.04
C LEU A 290 8.35 -27.95 -7.51
N GLU A 291 8.48 -28.28 -6.25
CA GLU A 291 7.59 -29.16 -5.51
C GLU A 291 7.01 -28.41 -4.32
N VAL A 292 5.71 -28.55 -4.07
CA VAL A 292 5.02 -27.94 -2.92
C VAL A 292 4.20 -29.02 -2.22
N ARG A 293 4.33 -29.10 -0.91
CA ARG A 293 3.63 -30.09 -0.09
C ARG A 293 2.31 -29.54 0.46
N GLU A 294 1.43 -30.44 0.85
CA GLU A 294 0.20 -30.08 1.57
C GLU A 294 0.53 -29.33 2.88
N GLY A 295 -0.17 -28.23 3.11
CA GLY A 295 0.04 -27.38 4.28
C GLY A 295 1.29 -26.49 4.21
N GLU A 296 2.06 -26.56 3.13
CA GLU A 296 3.25 -25.72 2.93
C GLU A 296 2.89 -24.34 2.40
N ILE A 297 3.61 -23.32 2.87
CA ILE A 297 3.57 -21.97 2.28
C ILE A 297 4.94 -21.70 1.66
N VAL A 298 5.02 -21.76 0.33
CA VAL A 298 6.24 -21.52 -0.43
C VAL A 298 6.24 -20.11 -0.99
N GLY A 299 7.27 -19.33 -0.65
CA GLY A 299 7.53 -18.03 -1.22
C GLY A 299 8.32 -18.12 -2.52
N ILE A 300 7.99 -17.30 -3.50
CA ILE A 300 8.76 -17.08 -4.71
C ILE A 300 9.30 -15.66 -4.68
N ALA A 301 10.62 -15.52 -4.57
CA ALA A 301 11.33 -14.25 -4.60
C ALA A 301 12.08 -14.07 -5.94
N GLY A 302 12.26 -12.83 -6.36
CA GLY A 302 13.07 -12.51 -7.55
C GLY A 302 12.82 -11.07 -8.02
N LEU A 303 13.74 -10.53 -8.81
CA LEU A 303 13.55 -9.23 -9.44
C LEU A 303 12.46 -9.28 -10.51
N PRO A 304 11.83 -8.15 -10.84
CA PRO A 304 10.95 -8.06 -11.99
C PRO A 304 11.66 -8.58 -13.26
N GLY A 305 11.04 -9.54 -13.94
CA GLY A 305 11.64 -10.20 -15.12
C GLY A 305 12.51 -11.42 -14.82
N SER A 306 12.71 -11.80 -13.56
CA SER A 306 13.44 -13.04 -13.19
C SER A 306 12.66 -14.32 -13.48
N GLY A 307 11.37 -14.23 -13.80
CA GLY A 307 10.46 -15.37 -13.96
C GLY A 307 9.62 -15.70 -12.74
N SER A 308 9.78 -15.00 -11.61
CA SER A 308 9.06 -15.26 -10.36
C SER A 308 7.54 -15.14 -10.51
N GLU A 309 7.07 -14.09 -11.16
CA GLU A 309 5.66 -13.88 -11.46
C GLU A 309 5.16 -14.90 -12.50
N GLU A 310 5.94 -15.13 -13.57
CA GLU A 310 5.58 -16.08 -14.62
C GLU A 310 5.40 -17.51 -14.08
N LEU A 311 6.25 -17.94 -13.11
CA LEU A 311 6.13 -19.23 -12.43
C LEU A 311 4.80 -19.34 -11.66
N ALA A 312 4.44 -18.31 -10.92
CA ALA A 312 3.19 -18.27 -10.16
C ALA A 312 1.95 -18.36 -11.09
N TYR A 313 1.94 -17.57 -12.18
CA TYR A 313 0.86 -17.62 -13.17
C TYR A 313 0.80 -18.94 -13.93
N ALA A 314 1.95 -19.55 -14.22
CA ALA A 314 2.03 -20.85 -14.89
C ALA A 314 1.41 -21.97 -14.05
N LEU A 315 1.66 -21.97 -12.73
CA LEU A 315 1.05 -22.93 -11.78
C LEU A 315 -0.47 -22.90 -11.84
N ALA A 316 -1.06 -21.72 -11.96
CA ALA A 316 -2.51 -21.55 -12.04
C ALA A 316 -3.08 -21.79 -13.46
N GLY A 317 -2.23 -22.02 -14.47
CA GLY A 317 -2.66 -22.09 -15.89
C GLY A 317 -3.15 -20.73 -16.43
N ALA A 318 -2.68 -19.63 -15.85
CA ALA A 318 -3.08 -18.27 -16.19
C ALA A 318 -2.13 -17.58 -17.19
N THR A 319 -1.17 -18.32 -17.76
CA THR A 319 -0.28 -17.84 -18.82
C THR A 319 -0.33 -18.76 -20.05
N GLN A 320 -0.07 -18.20 -21.24
CA GLN A 320 -0.14 -18.94 -22.51
C GLN A 320 1.23 -19.29 -23.09
N THR A 321 2.30 -18.76 -22.53
CA THR A 321 3.65 -18.80 -23.12
C THR A 321 4.57 -19.84 -22.50
N VAL A 322 4.10 -20.59 -21.48
CA VAL A 322 4.91 -21.54 -20.73
C VAL A 322 4.76 -22.95 -21.29
N HIS A 323 5.88 -23.67 -21.34
CA HIS A 323 5.98 -25.09 -21.69
C HIS A 323 6.59 -25.85 -20.52
N GLY A 324 6.24 -27.11 -20.33
CA GLY A 324 6.72 -27.98 -19.25
C GLY A 324 5.61 -28.88 -18.76
N GLU A 325 5.83 -29.53 -17.64
CA GLU A 325 4.86 -30.45 -17.05
C GLU A 325 4.48 -30.02 -15.63
N ILE A 326 3.20 -30.17 -15.31
CA ILE A 326 2.64 -29.95 -13.97
C ILE A 326 1.79 -31.14 -13.57
N SER A 327 1.90 -31.53 -12.29
CA SER A 327 1.03 -32.53 -11.63
C SER A 327 0.43 -31.89 -10.38
N VAL A 328 -0.88 -32.05 -10.18
CA VAL A 328 -1.61 -31.50 -9.03
C VAL A 328 -2.24 -32.64 -8.24
N GLY A 329 -1.82 -32.79 -6.98
CA GLY A 329 -2.21 -33.93 -6.14
C GLY A 329 -1.78 -35.25 -6.75
N ASP A 330 -2.72 -36.18 -6.86
CA ASP A 330 -2.51 -37.53 -7.45
C ASP A 330 -2.67 -37.58 -8.97
N GLU A 331 -2.83 -36.42 -9.64
CA GLU A 331 -2.92 -36.40 -11.08
C GLU A 331 -1.59 -36.78 -11.73
N ASP A 332 -1.65 -37.48 -12.89
CA ASP A 332 -0.47 -37.73 -13.70
C ASP A 332 0.13 -36.46 -14.25
N TRP A 333 1.42 -36.51 -14.56
CA TRP A 333 2.10 -35.42 -15.26
C TRP A 333 1.39 -35.02 -16.54
N ALA A 334 1.09 -33.74 -16.65
CA ALA A 334 0.45 -33.18 -17.83
C ALA A 334 1.18 -31.93 -18.32
N PRO A 335 1.19 -31.66 -19.63
CA PRO A 335 1.67 -30.38 -20.16
C PRO A 335 0.95 -29.22 -19.46
N VAL A 336 1.66 -28.10 -19.27
CA VAL A 336 1.06 -26.88 -18.70
C VAL A 336 -0.22 -26.53 -19.45
N ARG A 337 -1.30 -26.43 -18.68
CA ARG A 337 -2.62 -26.09 -19.25
C ARG A 337 -2.62 -24.62 -19.67
N ARG A 338 -3.18 -24.34 -20.83
CA ARG A 338 -3.46 -22.96 -21.28
C ARG A 338 -4.82 -22.44 -20.80
N SER A 339 -5.31 -22.99 -19.70
CA SER A 339 -6.57 -22.60 -19.07
C SER A 339 -6.44 -22.79 -17.56
N PRO A 340 -7.09 -21.95 -16.74
CA PRO A 340 -7.03 -22.02 -15.29
C PRO A 340 -7.35 -23.42 -14.76
N HIS A 341 -6.48 -23.93 -13.89
CA HIS A 341 -6.69 -25.22 -13.23
C HIS A 341 -7.81 -25.10 -12.17
N PRO A 342 -8.79 -26.03 -12.13
CA PRO A 342 -9.88 -25.95 -11.17
C PRO A 342 -9.42 -25.95 -9.71
N ASP A 343 -8.37 -26.72 -9.37
CA ASP A 343 -7.87 -26.88 -8.00
C ASP A 343 -6.67 -25.97 -7.65
N VAL A 344 -6.29 -25.07 -8.59
CA VAL A 344 -5.19 -24.12 -8.42
C VAL A 344 -5.66 -22.70 -8.77
N PRO A 345 -6.59 -22.09 -8.02
CA PRO A 345 -6.97 -20.71 -8.25
C PRO A 345 -5.81 -19.74 -7.92
N ILE A 346 -5.83 -18.58 -8.59
CA ILE A 346 -4.86 -17.52 -8.41
C ILE A 346 -5.53 -16.24 -7.89
N VAL A 347 -4.87 -15.62 -6.94
CA VAL A 347 -5.07 -14.21 -6.57
C VAL A 347 -4.00 -13.43 -7.34
N PRO A 348 -4.34 -12.68 -8.40
CA PRO A 348 -3.36 -12.01 -9.25
C PRO A 348 -2.76 -10.78 -8.58
N ALA A 349 -1.64 -10.29 -9.13
CA ALA A 349 -0.95 -9.09 -8.64
C ALA A 349 -1.81 -7.83 -8.83
N ASP A 350 -2.38 -7.63 -10.02
CA ASP A 350 -3.36 -6.55 -10.26
C ASP A 350 -4.80 -7.04 -10.13
N ARG A 351 -5.29 -7.01 -8.87
CA ARG A 351 -6.67 -7.40 -8.58
C ARG A 351 -7.72 -6.59 -9.36
N THR A 352 -7.40 -5.33 -9.70
CA THR A 352 -8.37 -4.38 -10.26
C THR A 352 -8.67 -4.69 -11.72
N SER A 353 -7.66 -5.09 -12.48
CA SER A 353 -7.78 -5.43 -13.89
C SER A 353 -8.05 -6.92 -14.12
N GLU A 354 -7.54 -7.81 -13.25
CA GLU A 354 -7.53 -9.25 -13.50
C GLU A 354 -8.53 -10.03 -12.64
N ALA A 355 -8.93 -9.50 -11.48
CA ALA A 355 -9.74 -10.29 -10.55
C ALA A 355 -11.09 -9.67 -10.19
N ILE A 356 -11.24 -8.35 -10.19
CA ILE A 356 -12.47 -7.70 -9.74
C ILE A 356 -13.41 -7.43 -10.91
N PHE A 357 -14.66 -7.91 -10.78
CA PHE A 357 -15.76 -7.55 -11.66
C PHE A 357 -16.45 -6.31 -11.09
N LYS A 358 -16.09 -5.14 -11.60
CA LYS A 358 -16.46 -3.82 -11.04
C LYS A 358 -17.97 -3.56 -11.04
N GLU A 359 -18.69 -4.14 -12.01
CA GLU A 359 -20.13 -4.01 -12.17
C GLU A 359 -20.92 -4.93 -11.22
N PHE A 360 -20.23 -5.88 -10.56
CA PHE A 360 -20.85 -6.88 -9.69
C PHE A 360 -20.79 -6.41 -8.23
N ASP A 361 -21.76 -6.88 -7.45
CA ASP A 361 -21.76 -6.71 -6.00
C ASP A 361 -20.77 -7.67 -5.32
N VAL A 362 -20.60 -7.54 -4.00
CA VAL A 362 -19.71 -8.39 -3.19
C VAL A 362 -20.13 -9.87 -3.29
N ARG A 363 -21.44 -10.13 -3.23
CA ARG A 363 -22.01 -11.47 -3.29
C ARG A 363 -21.67 -12.14 -4.62
N GLU A 364 -21.88 -11.45 -5.73
CA GLU A 364 -21.60 -11.95 -7.08
C GLU A 364 -20.11 -12.20 -7.27
N ASN A 365 -19.25 -11.28 -6.80
CA ASN A 365 -17.80 -11.46 -6.86
C ASN A 365 -17.32 -12.71 -6.10
N ILE A 366 -17.89 -13.03 -4.93
CA ILE A 366 -17.52 -14.23 -4.17
C ILE A 366 -18.12 -15.49 -4.77
N SER A 367 -19.43 -15.46 -5.10
CA SER A 367 -20.16 -16.66 -5.50
C SER A 367 -19.85 -17.17 -6.92
N LEU A 368 -19.29 -16.31 -7.79
CA LEU A 368 -19.01 -16.61 -9.20
C LEU A 368 -18.25 -17.94 -9.37
N SER A 369 -17.29 -18.22 -8.51
CA SER A 369 -16.46 -19.43 -8.57
C SER A 369 -17.18 -20.72 -8.15
N ILE A 370 -18.31 -20.61 -7.43
CA ILE A 370 -19.04 -21.74 -6.85
C ILE A 370 -20.49 -21.87 -7.30
N LEU A 371 -20.90 -21.13 -8.33
CA LEU A 371 -22.29 -21.11 -8.83
C LEU A 371 -22.86 -22.50 -9.10
N VAL A 372 -22.03 -23.44 -9.60
CA VAL A 372 -22.44 -24.83 -9.87
C VAL A 372 -22.84 -25.55 -8.57
N ARG A 373 -22.08 -25.34 -7.47
CA ARG A 373 -22.36 -25.95 -6.15
C ARG A 373 -23.62 -25.34 -5.51
N LEU A 374 -24.01 -24.12 -5.91
CA LEU A 374 -25.15 -23.41 -5.35
C LEU A 374 -26.47 -23.72 -6.04
N ARG A 375 -26.44 -24.55 -7.11
CA ARG A 375 -27.65 -24.97 -7.84
C ARG A 375 -28.49 -25.95 -6.99
N ARG A 376 -29.81 -25.81 -7.14
CA ARG A 376 -30.78 -26.77 -6.63
C ARG A 376 -31.77 -27.06 -7.76
N ARG A 377 -31.91 -28.32 -8.11
CA ARG A 377 -32.79 -28.74 -9.25
C ARG A 377 -32.47 -27.98 -10.54
N GLY A 378 -31.21 -27.73 -10.83
CA GLY A 378 -30.74 -27.03 -12.04
C GLY A 378 -30.78 -25.50 -11.99
N LEU A 379 -31.42 -24.89 -10.99
CA LEU A 379 -31.53 -23.45 -10.83
C LEU A 379 -30.66 -22.94 -9.71
N LEU A 380 -30.11 -21.71 -9.84
CA LEU A 380 -29.34 -21.05 -8.80
C LEU A 380 -30.25 -20.73 -7.60
N SER A 381 -29.86 -21.21 -6.42
CA SER A 381 -30.58 -20.95 -5.17
C SER A 381 -30.04 -19.71 -4.48
N ARG A 382 -30.72 -18.56 -4.64
CA ARG A 382 -30.34 -17.29 -3.99
C ARG A 382 -30.19 -17.40 -2.47
N ARG A 383 -30.98 -18.25 -1.82
CA ARG A 383 -30.87 -18.48 -0.38
C ARG A 383 -29.54 -19.16 0.01
N ARG A 384 -29.14 -20.20 -0.76
CA ARG A 384 -27.84 -20.88 -0.55
C ARG A 384 -26.69 -19.95 -0.85
N GLU A 385 -26.79 -19.20 -1.92
CA GLU A 385 -25.80 -18.21 -2.32
C GLU A 385 -25.58 -17.19 -1.21
N ARG A 386 -26.63 -16.53 -0.73
CA ARG A 386 -26.54 -15.54 0.34
C ARG A 386 -25.96 -16.10 1.63
N GLN A 387 -26.30 -17.34 1.98
CA GLN A 387 -25.74 -17.97 3.17
C GLN A 387 -24.24 -18.28 2.99
N ALA A 388 -23.86 -18.90 1.89
CA ALA A 388 -22.45 -19.20 1.61
C ALA A 388 -21.58 -17.94 1.58
N VAL A 389 -22.07 -16.87 0.93
CA VAL A 389 -21.35 -15.59 0.88
C VAL A 389 -21.23 -14.95 2.25
N LYS A 390 -22.29 -15.00 3.06
CA LYS A 390 -22.24 -14.51 4.44
C LYS A 390 -21.17 -15.21 5.23
N ASP A 391 -21.10 -16.54 5.14
CA ASP A 391 -20.09 -17.35 5.84
C ASP A 391 -18.66 -16.96 5.39
N TRP A 392 -18.46 -16.69 4.09
CA TRP A 392 -17.17 -16.25 3.56
C TRP A 392 -16.80 -14.82 3.99
N ILE A 393 -17.76 -13.89 4.01
CA ILE A 393 -17.55 -12.52 4.51
C ILE A 393 -17.09 -12.56 5.97
N GLU A 394 -17.71 -13.41 6.80
CA GLU A 394 -17.33 -13.59 8.20
C GLU A 394 -15.94 -14.22 8.34
N GLN A 395 -15.64 -15.32 7.60
CA GLN A 395 -14.36 -16.02 7.66
C GLN A 395 -13.18 -15.16 7.18
N THR A 396 -13.40 -14.29 6.20
CA THR A 396 -12.35 -13.43 5.63
C THR A 396 -12.35 -12.02 6.23
N ALA A 397 -13.23 -11.76 7.21
CA ALA A 397 -13.39 -10.47 7.86
C ALA A 397 -13.52 -9.30 6.85
N VAL A 398 -14.32 -9.49 5.78
CA VAL A 398 -14.62 -8.42 4.81
C VAL A 398 -15.53 -7.39 5.47
N LYS A 399 -15.09 -6.14 5.49
CA LYS A 399 -15.89 -5.02 5.97
C LYS A 399 -16.71 -4.45 4.82
N THR A 400 -18.02 -4.70 4.83
CA THR A 400 -18.98 -4.20 3.86
C THR A 400 -20.30 -3.83 4.55
N ALA A 401 -21.01 -2.85 4.00
CA ALA A 401 -22.35 -2.46 4.50
C ALA A 401 -23.37 -3.58 4.27
N SER A 402 -23.26 -4.30 3.16
CA SER A 402 -24.07 -5.48 2.84
C SER A 402 -23.36 -6.34 1.79
N GLN A 403 -23.79 -7.59 1.64
CA GLN A 403 -23.29 -8.44 0.55
C GLN A 403 -23.76 -7.97 -0.85
N ASP A 404 -24.80 -7.17 -0.94
CA ASP A 404 -25.34 -6.58 -2.17
C ASP A 404 -24.70 -5.19 -2.45
N ALA A 405 -23.67 -4.76 -1.68
CA ALA A 405 -22.92 -3.52 -1.95
C ALA A 405 -22.01 -3.71 -3.18
N GLN A 406 -21.87 -2.68 -3.98
CA GLN A 406 -20.97 -2.72 -5.13
C GLN A 406 -19.51 -2.86 -4.69
N ILE A 407 -18.77 -3.77 -5.30
CA ILE A 407 -17.36 -4.06 -4.97
C ILE A 407 -16.48 -2.81 -5.08
N ALA A 408 -16.78 -1.91 -6.02
CA ALA A 408 -16.04 -0.66 -6.23
C ALA A 408 -16.10 0.30 -5.03
N THR A 409 -17.08 0.15 -4.13
CA THR A 409 -17.24 0.99 -2.94
C THR A 409 -16.36 0.52 -1.77
N LEU A 410 -15.76 -0.66 -1.87
CA LEU A 410 -14.90 -1.21 -0.83
C LEU A 410 -13.47 -0.65 -0.93
N SER A 411 -12.81 -0.52 0.24
CA SER A 411 -11.37 -0.25 0.26
C SER A 411 -10.56 -1.38 -0.40
N GLY A 412 -9.37 -1.07 -0.92
CA GLY A 412 -8.49 -2.03 -1.59
C GLY A 412 -8.26 -3.31 -0.77
N GLY A 413 -8.05 -3.19 0.54
CA GLY A 413 -7.88 -4.36 1.42
C GLY A 413 -9.15 -5.22 1.56
N ASN A 414 -10.35 -4.64 1.51
CA ASN A 414 -11.58 -5.42 1.51
C ASN A 414 -11.83 -6.07 0.15
N GLN A 415 -11.47 -5.40 -0.95
CA GLN A 415 -11.48 -5.99 -2.29
C GLN A 415 -10.54 -7.20 -2.36
N GLN A 416 -9.32 -7.09 -1.82
CA GLN A 416 -8.35 -8.19 -1.76
C GLN A 416 -8.92 -9.41 -1.02
N LYS A 417 -9.55 -9.17 0.14
CA LYS A 417 -10.21 -10.23 0.91
C LYS A 417 -11.37 -10.89 0.17
N VAL A 418 -12.13 -10.15 -0.64
CA VAL A 418 -13.18 -10.70 -1.52
C VAL A 418 -12.58 -11.62 -2.58
N VAL A 419 -11.46 -11.23 -3.21
CA VAL A 419 -10.77 -12.07 -4.20
C VAL A 419 -10.24 -13.37 -3.55
N ILE A 420 -9.61 -13.27 -2.39
CA ILE A 420 -9.15 -14.44 -1.63
C ILE A 420 -10.33 -15.32 -1.23
N ALA A 421 -11.44 -14.75 -0.75
CA ALA A 421 -12.66 -15.49 -0.41
C ALA A 421 -13.20 -16.29 -1.61
N ARG A 422 -13.25 -15.67 -2.80
CA ARG A 422 -13.65 -16.33 -4.04
C ARG A 422 -12.76 -17.50 -4.39
N CYS A 423 -11.44 -17.37 -4.26
CA CYS A 423 -10.49 -18.45 -4.50
C CYS A 423 -10.68 -19.59 -3.51
N LEU A 424 -10.74 -19.29 -2.22
CA LEU A 424 -10.91 -20.27 -1.14
C LEU A 424 -12.28 -20.95 -1.15
N ALA A 425 -13.33 -20.29 -1.66
CA ALA A 425 -14.67 -20.86 -1.76
C ALA A 425 -14.74 -22.11 -2.68
N ARG A 426 -13.77 -22.28 -3.56
CA ARG A 426 -13.63 -23.45 -4.41
C ARG A 426 -13.14 -24.68 -3.67
N ASP A 427 -12.62 -24.51 -2.44
CA ASP A 427 -11.96 -25.54 -1.67
C ASP A 427 -10.79 -26.19 -2.46
N PRO A 428 -9.79 -25.35 -2.84
CA PRO A 428 -8.70 -25.76 -3.72
C PRO A 428 -7.67 -26.63 -3.00
N LYS A 429 -6.89 -27.42 -3.75
CA LYS A 429 -5.70 -28.13 -3.25
C LYS A 429 -4.51 -27.19 -3.09
N VAL A 430 -4.35 -26.26 -4.01
CA VAL A 430 -3.27 -25.29 -4.04
C VAL A 430 -3.86 -23.88 -4.24
N LEU A 431 -3.37 -22.87 -3.51
CA LEU A 431 -3.70 -21.48 -3.71
C LEU A 431 -2.45 -20.72 -4.14
N VAL A 432 -2.50 -20.08 -5.30
CA VAL A 432 -1.45 -19.14 -5.74
C VAL A 432 -1.85 -17.74 -5.37
N VAL A 433 -0.94 -16.98 -4.74
CA VAL A 433 -1.19 -15.58 -4.33
C VAL A 433 -0.04 -14.71 -4.78
N CYS A 434 -0.32 -13.81 -5.71
CA CYS A 434 0.64 -12.82 -6.17
C CYS A 434 0.37 -11.49 -5.48
N GLU A 435 1.42 -10.88 -4.92
CA GLU A 435 1.37 -9.59 -4.22
C GLU A 435 0.22 -9.52 -3.20
N PRO A 436 0.19 -10.43 -2.18
CA PRO A 436 -0.95 -10.58 -1.26
C PRO A 436 -1.36 -9.30 -0.56
N THR A 437 -0.42 -8.40 -0.32
CA THR A 437 -0.61 -7.20 0.49
C THR A 437 -0.40 -5.89 -0.27
N SER A 438 -0.33 -5.95 -1.60
CA SER A 438 -0.19 -4.74 -2.42
C SER A 438 -1.36 -3.77 -2.23
N GLY A 439 -1.05 -2.54 -1.81
CA GLY A 439 -2.05 -1.48 -1.60
C GLY A 439 -3.04 -1.74 -0.45
N VAL A 440 -2.63 -2.53 0.56
CA VAL A 440 -3.43 -2.74 1.76
C VAL A 440 -2.72 -2.21 3.01
N ASP A 441 -3.49 -1.79 4.01
CA ASP A 441 -2.94 -1.30 5.28
C ASP A 441 -2.43 -2.45 6.18
N ILE A 442 -1.58 -2.10 7.16
CA ILE A 442 -0.92 -3.05 8.07
C ILE A 442 -1.92 -3.97 8.78
N GLY A 443 -3.08 -3.45 9.22
CA GLY A 443 -4.08 -4.28 9.88
C GLY A 443 -4.73 -5.28 8.94
N THR A 444 -4.92 -4.91 7.69
CA THR A 444 -5.44 -5.81 6.65
C THR A 444 -4.40 -6.85 6.25
N ARG A 445 -3.10 -6.50 6.17
CA ARG A 445 -2.00 -7.46 5.95
C ARG A 445 -2.06 -8.62 6.95
N GLN A 446 -2.19 -8.32 8.24
CA GLN A 446 -2.26 -9.34 9.28
C GLN A 446 -3.46 -10.28 9.13
N VAL A 447 -4.63 -9.71 8.78
CA VAL A 447 -5.83 -10.53 8.53
C VAL A 447 -5.60 -11.48 7.35
N ILE A 448 -4.93 -11.02 6.29
CA ILE A 448 -4.60 -11.85 5.12
C ILE A 448 -3.59 -12.94 5.52
N TYR A 449 -2.53 -12.61 6.27
CA TYR A 449 -1.53 -13.59 6.72
C TYR A 449 -2.18 -14.68 7.58
N GLU A 450 -2.97 -14.32 8.60
CA GLU A 450 -3.66 -15.28 9.45
C GLU A 450 -4.65 -16.14 8.64
N LEU A 451 -5.37 -15.56 7.70
CA LEU A 451 -6.28 -16.28 6.84
C LEU A 451 -5.52 -17.36 6.03
N ILE A 452 -4.41 -16.99 5.38
CA ILE A 452 -3.58 -17.91 4.60
C ILE A 452 -2.98 -18.98 5.51
N ALA A 453 -2.34 -18.60 6.61
CA ALA A 453 -1.74 -19.51 7.57
C ALA A 453 -2.77 -20.48 8.17
N SER A 454 -3.97 -20.01 8.53
CA SER A 454 -5.04 -20.86 9.05
C SER A 454 -5.54 -21.89 8.04
N ARG A 455 -5.47 -21.59 6.75
CA ARG A 455 -5.82 -22.53 5.68
C ARG A 455 -4.69 -23.54 5.42
N ALA A 456 -3.44 -23.08 5.44
CA ALA A 456 -2.29 -23.95 5.32
C ALA A 456 -2.26 -25.00 6.46
N ARG A 457 -2.52 -24.59 7.70
CA ARG A 457 -2.68 -25.53 8.84
C ARG A 457 -3.75 -26.62 8.64
N LYS A 458 -4.70 -26.40 7.72
CA LYS A 458 -5.75 -27.36 7.35
C LYS A 458 -5.40 -28.19 6.12
N GLY A 459 -4.17 -28.08 5.62
CA GLY A 459 -3.67 -28.86 4.50
C GLY A 459 -3.61 -28.13 3.16
N LEU A 460 -4.10 -26.88 3.06
CA LEU A 460 -3.99 -26.12 1.83
C LEU A 460 -2.51 -25.81 1.54
N ALA A 461 -2.02 -26.20 0.37
CA ALA A 461 -0.73 -25.75 -0.14
C ALA A 461 -0.85 -24.29 -0.68
N VAL A 462 0.10 -23.43 -0.37
CA VAL A 462 0.07 -22.04 -0.79
C VAL A 462 1.39 -21.66 -1.46
N VAL A 463 1.29 -21.00 -2.61
CA VAL A 463 2.44 -20.40 -3.31
C VAL A 463 2.26 -18.89 -3.29
N VAL A 464 3.20 -18.18 -2.67
CA VAL A 464 3.19 -16.72 -2.56
C VAL A 464 4.29 -16.13 -3.43
N SER A 465 3.93 -15.34 -4.42
CA SER A 465 4.89 -14.53 -5.19
C SER A 465 4.77 -13.08 -4.75
N SER A 466 5.83 -12.51 -4.19
CA SER A 466 5.82 -11.12 -3.72
C SER A 466 7.18 -10.46 -3.92
N THR A 467 7.13 -9.20 -4.31
CA THR A 467 8.29 -8.29 -4.33
C THR A 467 8.52 -7.66 -2.95
N ASP A 468 7.51 -7.70 -2.06
CA ASP A 468 7.66 -7.30 -0.66
C ASP A 468 8.26 -8.47 0.15
N ILE A 469 9.54 -8.36 0.48
CA ILE A 469 10.23 -9.38 1.28
C ILE A 469 9.54 -9.59 2.63
N GLY A 470 8.93 -8.55 3.19
CA GLY A 470 8.15 -8.64 4.43
C GLY A 470 7.00 -9.65 4.36
N ASP A 471 6.33 -9.79 3.20
CA ASP A 471 5.31 -10.83 2.99
C ASP A 471 5.91 -12.24 3.09
N LEU A 472 7.06 -12.45 2.46
CA LEU A 472 7.76 -13.74 2.45
C LEU A 472 8.26 -14.12 3.85
N LEU A 473 8.87 -13.14 4.54
CA LEU A 473 9.36 -13.33 5.91
C LEU A 473 8.22 -13.64 6.89
N ALA A 474 7.05 -13.04 6.71
CA ALA A 474 5.94 -13.22 7.64
C ALA A 474 5.26 -14.60 7.52
N MET A 475 5.12 -15.13 6.30
CA MET A 475 4.24 -16.27 6.04
C MET A 475 4.96 -17.54 5.60
N CYS A 476 6.07 -17.41 4.84
CA CYS A 476 6.60 -18.56 4.11
C CYS A 476 7.44 -19.47 4.99
N THR A 477 7.21 -20.77 4.87
CA THR A 477 8.01 -21.82 5.53
C THR A 477 9.25 -22.19 4.73
N ARG A 478 9.23 -21.90 3.42
CA ARG A 478 10.33 -22.02 2.47
C ARG A 478 10.24 -20.92 1.43
N VAL A 479 11.37 -20.38 1.02
CA VAL A 479 11.46 -19.37 -0.04
C VAL A 479 12.37 -19.89 -1.16
N VAL A 480 11.90 -19.88 -2.39
CA VAL A 480 12.68 -20.14 -3.60
C VAL A 480 13.01 -18.81 -4.26
N VAL A 481 14.26 -18.64 -4.66
CA VAL A 481 14.74 -17.41 -5.31
C VAL A 481 14.99 -17.69 -6.78
N LEU A 482 14.35 -16.93 -7.65
CA LEU A 482 14.54 -17.01 -9.10
C LEU A 482 15.53 -15.95 -9.58
N VAL A 483 16.53 -16.43 -10.32
CA VAL A 483 17.51 -15.59 -11.02
C VAL A 483 17.59 -16.14 -12.46
N ASP A 484 17.50 -15.26 -13.44
CA ASP A 484 17.61 -15.61 -14.87
C ASP A 484 16.72 -16.80 -15.29
N GLY A 485 15.50 -16.85 -14.75
CA GLY A 485 14.48 -17.84 -15.09
C GLY A 485 14.65 -19.20 -14.43
N ARG A 486 15.59 -19.37 -13.51
CA ARG A 486 15.86 -20.62 -12.78
C ARG A 486 15.77 -20.41 -11.28
N ILE A 487 15.41 -21.46 -10.56
CA ILE A 487 15.52 -21.45 -9.10
C ILE A 487 16.98 -21.60 -8.74
N SER A 488 17.59 -20.50 -8.27
CA SER A 488 19.01 -20.42 -7.88
C SER A 488 19.24 -20.91 -6.47
N THR A 489 18.33 -20.61 -5.55
CA THR A 489 18.48 -20.87 -4.12
C THR A 489 17.13 -21.25 -3.51
N GLN A 490 17.19 -22.08 -2.48
CA GLN A 490 16.04 -22.39 -1.61
C GLN A 490 16.45 -22.12 -0.17
N LEU A 491 15.68 -21.29 0.52
CA LEU A 491 15.91 -20.93 1.91
C LEU A 491 14.80 -21.55 2.77
N THR A 492 15.19 -22.10 3.93
CA THR A 492 14.25 -22.78 4.85
C THR A 492 14.48 -22.35 6.30
N GLY A 493 13.43 -22.35 7.11
CA GLY A 493 13.54 -22.09 8.55
C GLY A 493 14.26 -20.78 8.88
N ASP A 494 15.33 -20.87 9.67
CA ASP A 494 16.13 -19.70 10.11
C ASP A 494 16.97 -19.06 9.00
N GLU A 495 17.14 -19.71 7.86
CA GLU A 495 17.82 -19.14 6.69
C GLU A 495 16.98 -18.05 5.99
N ILE A 496 15.67 -18.04 6.25
CA ILE A 496 14.75 -17.04 5.65
C ILE A 496 14.92 -15.71 6.39
N THR A 497 15.88 -14.92 5.95
CA THR A 497 16.15 -13.57 6.42
C THR A 497 16.09 -12.58 5.25
N GLU A 498 15.87 -11.31 5.55
CA GLU A 498 15.89 -10.27 4.51
C GLU A 498 17.23 -10.23 3.78
N GLU A 499 18.33 -10.32 4.54
CA GLU A 499 19.69 -10.32 4.01
C GLU A 499 19.94 -11.52 3.08
N SER A 500 19.53 -12.74 3.49
CA SER A 500 19.70 -13.95 2.68
C SER A 500 18.90 -13.90 1.38
N ILE A 501 17.66 -13.38 1.44
CA ILE A 501 16.82 -13.23 0.25
C ILE A 501 17.44 -12.22 -0.71
N LEU A 502 17.82 -11.03 -0.23
CA LEU A 502 18.43 -9.98 -1.04
C LEU A 502 19.74 -10.46 -1.68
N HIS A 503 20.62 -11.07 -0.88
CA HIS A 503 21.88 -11.63 -1.37
C HIS A 503 21.66 -12.67 -2.49
N SER A 504 20.67 -13.55 -2.31
CA SER A 504 20.31 -14.55 -3.32
C SER A 504 19.71 -13.96 -4.59
N ILE A 505 18.96 -12.86 -4.48
CA ILE A 505 18.36 -12.12 -5.62
C ILE A 505 19.43 -11.39 -6.43
N GLU A 506 20.41 -10.77 -5.75
CA GLU A 506 21.48 -10.01 -6.40
C GLU A 506 22.44 -10.90 -7.18
N GLY A 507 22.38 -12.22 -6.96
CA GLY A 507 23.14 -13.19 -7.73
C GLY A 507 24.62 -12.89 -7.72
N THR A 508 25.23 -12.75 -6.53
CA THR A 508 26.68 -12.66 -6.45
C THR A 508 27.28 -14.00 -6.90
N GLY A 509 27.55 -14.07 -8.20
CA GLY A 509 28.41 -15.08 -8.75
C GLY A 509 29.73 -15.04 -7.99
N LEU A 510 30.02 -16.11 -7.25
CA LEU A 510 31.37 -16.55 -6.96
C LEU A 510 31.94 -17.21 -8.18
#